data_1aeafb95d415d07958560a1f5c4a3dc1
#
_entry.id   1aeafb95d415d07958560a1f5c4a3dc1
#
_cell.length_a   1.000
_cell.length_b   1.000
_cell.length_c   1.000
_cell.angle_alpha   90.00
_cell.angle_beta   90.00
_cell.angle_gamma   90.00
#
_symmetry.space_group_name_H-M   'P 1'
#
loop_
_entity.id
_entity.type
_entity.pdbx_description
1 polymer ?
#
loop_
_entity_poly.entity_id
_entity_poly.type
_entity_poly.pdbx_seq_one_letter_code
_entity_poly.pdbx_strand_id
1 'polypeptide(L)'
;MVRKRRSVGARTDRDTWVRVERRPLDRITDQGWNGTESAALLKGVAQPVWQGCVVWRDADEPVMWRADETGLLPGEPIGTAVLGEEPALSEEWWRAFGDSLDALARNTTRRVATPDTVTITQDLVSESIRGVFPEVIDTTVERWVPAHADLNWANMSAPGFSLFDWEDWGNGPRGLDAATLWAASLAVPVLADRVRSERRDDFGSRDGKLMTLFVCAKILGPGAHPEDPRIGAARQMAEQVVAGLRTG
;
A
#
# COMPACT_ATOMS: atom_id res chain seq x y z
N MET A 1 1.72 20.43 13.22
CA MET A 1 2.94 19.59 13.30
C MET A 1 2.52 18.19 13.70
N VAL A 2 2.91 17.18 12.92
CA VAL A 2 2.65 15.75 13.18
C VAL A 2 3.98 15.07 13.50
N ARG A 3 4.03 14.26 14.55
CA ARG A 3 5.23 13.54 14.98
C ARG A 3 4.95 12.03 14.97
N LYS A 4 5.75 11.27 14.22
CA LYS A 4 5.80 9.80 14.24
C LYS A 4 7.13 9.34 14.84
N ARG A 5 7.30 8.04 15.06
CA ARG A 5 8.50 7.47 15.70
C ARG A 5 9.82 7.88 15.03
N ARG A 6 9.85 7.99 13.71
CA ARG A 6 11.07 8.26 12.90
C ARG A 6 10.99 9.54 12.08
N SER A 7 9.87 10.25 12.10
CA SER A 7 9.68 11.43 11.28
C SER A 7 8.85 12.51 11.97
N VAL A 8 9.07 13.74 11.53
CA VAL A 8 8.28 14.92 11.89
C VAL A 8 7.81 15.59 10.61
N GLY A 9 6.55 15.95 10.54
CA GLY A 9 6.00 16.71 9.43
C GLY A 9 5.29 17.97 9.89
N ALA A 10 5.39 19.04 9.09
CA ALA A 10 4.73 20.30 9.34
C ALA A 10 4.38 21.03 8.03
N ARG A 11 3.27 21.80 8.07
CA ARG A 11 2.97 22.79 7.03
C ARG A 11 3.92 23.96 7.18
N THR A 12 4.39 24.47 6.04
CA THR A 12 5.23 25.66 5.95
C THR A 12 4.38 26.92 5.74
N ASP A 13 4.99 28.08 5.82
CA ASP A 13 4.41 29.39 5.49
C ASP A 13 4.19 29.59 3.97
N ARG A 14 4.73 28.69 3.14
CA ARG A 14 4.55 28.67 1.68
C ARG A 14 3.45 27.72 1.21
N ASP A 15 2.57 27.28 2.11
CA ASP A 15 1.52 26.30 1.82
C ASP A 15 2.03 24.98 1.23
N THR A 16 3.17 24.52 1.72
CA THR A 16 3.73 23.20 1.42
C THR A 16 3.79 22.35 2.70
N TRP A 17 4.06 21.07 2.54
CA TRP A 17 4.32 20.13 3.63
C TRP A 17 5.76 19.69 3.61
N VAL A 18 6.48 19.84 4.71
CA VAL A 18 7.83 19.31 4.89
C VAL A 18 7.79 18.15 5.85
N ARG A 19 8.33 16.99 5.42
CA ARG A 19 8.56 15.82 6.27
C ARG A 19 10.06 15.62 6.43
N VAL A 20 10.52 15.60 7.68
CA VAL A 20 11.90 15.28 8.05
C VAL A 20 11.93 13.88 8.66
N GLU A 21 12.77 13.02 8.13
CA GLU A 21 12.94 11.64 8.58
C GLU A 21 14.40 11.34 8.90
N ARG A 22 14.63 10.43 9.86
CA ARG A 22 15.96 9.89 10.17
C ARG A 22 16.01 8.39 9.95
N ARG A 23 17.14 7.92 9.39
CA ARG A 23 17.41 6.48 9.23
C ARG A 23 18.83 6.13 9.63
N PRO A 24 19.05 5.03 10.38
CA PRO A 24 20.38 4.44 10.57
C PRO A 24 21.02 4.11 9.21
N LEU A 25 22.33 4.30 9.09
CA LEU A 25 23.06 4.07 7.84
C LEU A 25 22.93 2.63 7.32
N ASP A 26 22.88 1.66 8.23
CA ASP A 26 22.68 0.23 7.92
C ASP A 26 21.28 -0.13 7.43
N ARG A 27 20.33 0.81 7.50
CA ARG A 27 18.96 0.65 7.03
C ARG A 27 18.61 1.48 5.79
N ILE A 28 19.61 2.12 5.20
CA ILE A 28 19.44 2.82 3.93
C ILE A 28 19.67 1.81 2.82
N THR A 29 18.58 1.47 2.13
CA THR A 29 18.62 0.65 0.93
C THR A 29 18.47 1.53 -0.31
N ASP A 30 18.87 1.03 -1.46
CA ASP A 30 18.87 1.77 -2.74
C ASP A 30 17.49 2.29 -3.15
N GLN A 31 16.42 1.74 -2.61
CA GLN A 31 15.05 2.06 -3.02
C GLN A 31 14.23 2.80 -1.95
N GLY A 32 14.33 2.43 -0.68
CA GLY A 32 13.40 2.86 0.36
C GLY A 32 13.48 4.34 0.73
N TRP A 33 14.61 4.99 0.48
CA TRP A 33 14.85 6.37 0.91
C TRP A 33 14.36 7.44 -0.07
N ASN A 34 14.24 7.14 -1.37
CA ASN A 34 13.85 8.07 -2.41
C ASN A 34 12.44 7.80 -2.99
N GLY A 35 11.60 7.11 -2.24
CA GLY A 35 10.27 6.69 -2.71
C GLY A 35 9.41 7.86 -3.18
N THR A 36 9.27 8.91 -2.36
CA THR A 36 8.48 10.11 -2.69
C THR A 36 9.04 10.85 -3.90
N GLU A 37 10.36 11.06 -3.97
CA GLU A 37 11.03 11.69 -5.11
C GLU A 37 10.82 10.90 -6.41
N SER A 38 11.02 9.58 -6.37
CA SER A 38 10.85 8.74 -7.55
C SER A 38 9.38 8.58 -7.97
N ALA A 39 8.42 8.64 -7.03
CA ALA A 39 6.99 8.66 -7.33
C ALA A 39 6.55 9.93 -8.07
N ALA A 40 7.27 11.04 -7.93
CA ALA A 40 6.98 12.27 -8.67
C ALA A 40 7.06 12.11 -10.20
N LEU A 41 7.69 11.05 -10.69
CA LEU A 41 7.76 10.72 -12.12
C LEU A 41 6.52 9.95 -12.63
N LEU A 42 5.66 9.45 -11.74
CA LEU A 42 4.45 8.71 -12.09
C LEU A 42 3.43 9.62 -12.78
N LYS A 43 2.89 9.16 -13.90
CA LYS A 43 1.93 9.91 -14.70
C LYS A 43 0.51 9.49 -14.39
N GLY A 44 -0.39 10.48 -14.26
CA GLY A 44 -1.82 10.26 -14.07
C GLY A 44 -2.23 9.76 -12.68
N VAL A 45 -1.31 9.74 -11.72
CA VAL A 45 -1.57 9.36 -10.33
C VAL A 45 -1.82 10.62 -9.52
N ALA A 46 -2.93 10.65 -8.78
CA ALA A 46 -3.25 11.74 -7.87
C ALA A 46 -2.37 11.65 -6.62
N GLN A 47 -1.39 12.53 -6.53
CA GLN A 47 -0.43 12.60 -5.42
C GLN A 47 0.02 14.04 -5.19
N PRO A 48 0.51 14.40 -3.98
CA PRO A 48 1.08 15.71 -3.74
C PRO A 48 2.28 15.96 -4.66
N VAL A 49 2.35 17.17 -5.23
CA VAL A 49 3.48 17.56 -6.08
C VAL A 49 4.74 17.61 -5.22
N TRP A 50 5.74 16.79 -5.55
CA TRP A 50 7.05 16.85 -4.91
C TRP A 50 7.81 18.10 -5.38
N GLN A 51 8.32 18.90 -4.42
CA GLN A 51 9.00 20.16 -4.68
C GLN A 51 10.52 20.00 -4.64
N GLY A 52 11.01 19.11 -3.78
CA GLY A 52 12.44 18.87 -3.62
C GLY A 52 12.77 18.15 -2.32
N CYS A 53 14.04 17.84 -2.14
CA CYS A 53 14.54 17.27 -0.90
C CYS A 53 15.93 17.77 -0.54
N VAL A 54 16.27 17.64 0.74
CA VAL A 54 17.62 17.80 1.27
C VAL A 54 17.98 16.56 2.07
N VAL A 55 19.19 16.03 1.83
CA VAL A 55 19.71 14.86 2.54
C VAL A 55 21.03 15.24 3.18
N TRP A 56 21.22 14.88 4.45
CA TRP A 56 22.48 15.13 5.16
C TRP A 56 22.79 14.02 6.14
N ARG A 57 24.08 13.82 6.39
CA ARG A 57 24.58 12.91 7.42
C ARG A 57 24.58 13.62 8.77
N ASP A 58 24.18 12.93 9.82
CA ASP A 58 24.37 13.40 11.19
C ASP A 58 25.88 13.48 11.52
N ALA A 59 26.27 14.50 12.28
CA ALA A 59 27.68 14.71 12.60
C ALA A 59 28.18 13.73 13.69
N ASP A 60 27.30 13.36 14.60
CA ASP A 60 27.65 12.64 15.83
C ASP A 60 27.15 11.18 15.83
N GLU A 61 26.10 10.87 15.05
CA GLU A 61 25.49 9.54 15.00
C GLU A 61 25.63 8.89 13.60
N PRO A 62 25.64 7.54 13.50
CA PRO A 62 25.62 6.82 12.21
C PRO A 62 24.23 6.86 11.57
N VAL A 63 23.71 8.05 11.33
CA VAL A 63 22.35 8.33 10.85
C VAL A 63 22.41 9.28 9.66
N MET A 64 21.49 9.08 8.72
CA MET A 64 21.15 10.07 7.69
C MET A 64 19.83 10.73 8.02
N TRP A 65 19.70 11.97 7.62
CA TRP A 65 18.49 12.75 7.63
C TRP A 65 18.05 13.06 6.21
N ARG A 66 16.75 13.08 6.00
CA ARG A 66 16.14 13.53 4.75
C ARG A 66 14.94 14.41 5.07
N ALA A 67 14.86 15.55 4.40
CA ALA A 67 13.68 16.40 4.38
C ALA A 67 13.12 16.39 2.95
N ASP A 68 11.87 15.99 2.78
CA ASP A 68 11.11 16.12 1.53
C ASP A 68 10.08 17.23 1.67
N GLU A 69 9.98 18.10 0.66
CA GLU A 69 8.94 19.13 0.55
C GLU A 69 7.96 18.72 -0.56
N THR A 70 6.67 18.72 -0.22
CA THR A 70 5.57 18.42 -1.16
C THR A 70 4.50 19.49 -1.09
N GLY A 71 3.63 19.55 -2.10
CA GLY A 71 2.36 20.27 -2.01
C GLY A 71 1.50 19.71 -0.87
N LEU A 72 0.53 20.50 -0.42
CA LEU A 72 -0.46 20.04 0.56
C LEU A 72 -1.40 19.00 -0.07
N LEU A 73 -1.94 18.12 0.75
CA LEU A 73 -3.03 17.24 0.36
C LEU A 73 -4.29 18.06 0.03
N PRO A 74 -5.14 17.61 -0.91
CA PRO A 74 -6.42 18.25 -1.21
C PRO A 74 -7.49 17.99 -0.14
N GLY A 75 -7.11 17.45 0.98
CA GLY A 75 -7.93 17.10 2.14
C GLY A 75 -7.08 16.58 3.28
N GLU A 76 -7.73 15.94 4.26
CA GLU A 76 -7.05 15.33 5.40
C GLU A 76 -6.88 13.81 5.19
N PRO A 77 -5.89 13.15 5.83
CA PRO A 77 -5.82 11.70 5.87
C PRO A 77 -7.15 11.09 6.35
N ILE A 78 -7.65 10.05 5.68
CA ILE A 78 -8.97 9.46 5.97
C ILE A 78 -9.05 8.92 7.41
N GLY A 79 -7.94 8.32 7.89
CA GLY A 79 -7.91 7.81 9.26
C GLY A 79 -6.71 6.92 9.55
N THR A 80 -6.94 5.85 10.29
CA THR A 80 -5.94 4.81 10.57
C THR A 80 -5.85 3.81 9.40
N ALA A 81 -4.81 2.98 9.39
CA ALA A 81 -4.60 2.01 8.31
C ALA A 81 -5.80 1.05 8.14
N VAL A 82 -6.39 0.60 9.25
CA VAL A 82 -7.62 -0.20 9.29
C VAL A 82 -8.72 0.65 9.89
N LEU A 83 -9.83 0.83 9.17
CA LEU A 83 -10.97 1.59 9.67
C LEU A 83 -11.93 0.70 10.47
N GLY A 84 -12.51 1.29 11.53
CA GLY A 84 -13.59 0.69 12.32
C GLY A 84 -14.99 1.12 11.89
N GLU A 85 -15.08 2.10 11.00
CA GLU A 85 -16.35 2.64 10.47
C GLU A 85 -16.19 3.05 9.00
N GLU A 86 -17.31 3.13 8.29
CA GLU A 86 -17.33 3.51 6.87
C GLU A 86 -17.07 5.01 6.72
N PRO A 87 -16.04 5.42 5.93
CA PRO A 87 -15.82 6.83 5.63
C PRO A 87 -16.85 7.34 4.61
N ALA A 88 -17.30 8.59 4.80
CA ALA A 88 -18.22 9.25 3.87
C ALA A 88 -17.45 9.72 2.61
N LEU A 89 -17.31 8.84 1.62
CA LEU A 89 -16.59 9.10 0.36
C LEU A 89 -17.57 9.26 -0.80
N SER A 90 -17.37 10.29 -1.63
CA SER A 90 -18.19 10.56 -2.80
C SER A 90 -17.87 9.61 -3.98
N GLU A 91 -18.79 9.48 -4.94
CA GLU A 91 -18.55 8.75 -6.19
C GLU A 91 -17.38 9.37 -7.01
N GLU A 92 -17.15 10.67 -6.89
CA GLU A 92 -16.01 11.34 -7.50
C GLU A 92 -14.71 10.89 -6.87
N TRP A 93 -14.68 10.74 -5.55
CA TRP A 93 -13.53 10.20 -4.83
C TRP A 93 -13.19 8.78 -5.30
N TRP A 94 -14.20 7.90 -5.39
CA TRP A 94 -14.01 6.51 -5.84
C TRP A 94 -13.54 6.44 -7.28
N ARG A 95 -14.02 7.33 -8.15
CA ARG A 95 -13.53 7.44 -9.54
C ARG A 95 -12.07 7.85 -9.58
N ALA A 96 -11.69 8.91 -8.84
CA ALA A 96 -10.31 9.39 -8.78
C ALA A 96 -9.35 8.32 -8.20
N PHE A 97 -9.80 7.55 -7.21
CA PHE A 97 -9.11 6.38 -6.69
C PHE A 97 -8.87 5.33 -7.77
N GLY A 98 -9.91 4.90 -8.48
CA GLY A 98 -9.81 3.93 -9.56
C GLY A 98 -8.88 4.39 -10.67
N ASP A 99 -9.07 5.62 -11.17
CA ASP A 99 -8.26 6.21 -12.23
C ASP A 99 -6.77 6.28 -11.84
N SER A 100 -6.47 6.63 -10.58
CA SER A 100 -5.09 6.71 -10.08
C SER A 100 -4.41 5.35 -9.99
N LEU A 101 -5.09 4.31 -9.50
CA LEU A 101 -4.51 2.96 -9.46
C LEU A 101 -4.31 2.38 -10.85
N ASP A 102 -5.26 2.62 -11.77
CA ASP A 102 -5.12 2.21 -13.16
C ASP A 102 -3.98 2.96 -13.86
N ALA A 103 -3.81 4.25 -13.58
CA ALA A 103 -2.69 5.01 -14.07
C ALA A 103 -1.37 4.49 -13.50
N LEU A 104 -1.30 4.21 -12.19
CA LEU A 104 -0.12 3.64 -11.54
C LEU A 104 0.30 2.34 -12.24
N ALA A 105 -0.62 1.41 -12.42
CA ALA A 105 -0.35 0.12 -13.07
C ALA A 105 0.11 0.23 -14.54
N ARG A 106 -0.16 1.35 -15.22
CA ARG A 106 0.31 1.64 -16.60
C ARG A 106 1.69 2.26 -16.67
N ASN A 107 2.21 2.78 -15.56
CA ASN A 107 3.57 3.30 -15.51
C ASN A 107 4.59 2.14 -15.61
N THR A 108 5.87 2.49 -15.78
CA THR A 108 6.98 1.54 -15.79
C THR A 108 8.01 1.95 -14.75
N THR A 109 8.60 0.98 -14.05
CA THR A 109 9.64 1.23 -13.07
C THR A 109 10.58 0.05 -12.97
N ARG A 110 11.82 0.29 -12.50
CA ARG A 110 12.77 -0.74 -12.06
C ARG A 110 12.75 -0.95 -10.55
N ARG A 111 12.00 -0.10 -9.83
CA ARG A 111 11.83 -0.29 -8.38
C ARG A 111 11.06 -1.59 -8.15
N VAL A 112 11.37 -2.26 -7.07
CA VAL A 112 10.63 -3.43 -6.59
C VAL A 112 9.82 -3.00 -5.38
N ALA A 113 8.56 -3.39 -5.32
CA ALA A 113 7.71 -3.10 -4.18
C ALA A 113 8.23 -3.76 -2.89
N THR A 114 8.08 -3.05 -1.77
CA THR A 114 8.57 -3.51 -0.46
C THR A 114 7.47 -3.52 0.60
N PRO A 115 6.32 -4.20 0.37
CA PRO A 115 5.25 -4.24 1.36
C PRO A 115 5.79 -4.68 2.72
N ASP A 116 5.40 -3.95 3.78
CA ASP A 116 5.94 -4.15 5.15
C ASP A 116 7.48 -4.03 5.23
N THR A 117 8.09 -3.23 4.35
CA THR A 117 9.56 -3.06 4.23
C THR A 117 10.33 -4.31 3.79
N VAL A 118 9.65 -5.31 3.25
CA VAL A 118 10.24 -6.56 2.73
C VAL A 118 10.12 -6.58 1.21
N THR A 119 11.22 -6.79 0.49
CA THR A 119 11.19 -6.90 -0.97
C THR A 119 10.29 -8.04 -1.41
N ILE A 120 9.23 -7.71 -2.18
CA ILE A 120 8.32 -8.72 -2.68
C ILE A 120 8.96 -9.50 -3.83
N THR A 121 8.98 -10.82 -3.68
CA THR A 121 9.50 -11.75 -4.69
C THR A 121 8.48 -12.86 -4.93
N GLN A 122 8.65 -13.62 -6.02
CA GLN A 122 7.84 -14.79 -6.27
C GLN A 122 7.93 -15.81 -5.11
N ASP A 123 9.13 -15.99 -4.55
CA ASP A 123 9.36 -16.93 -3.45
C ASP A 123 8.62 -16.47 -2.19
N LEU A 124 8.70 -15.17 -1.84
CA LEU A 124 7.97 -14.62 -0.69
C LEU A 124 6.46 -14.83 -0.84
N VAL A 125 5.90 -14.58 -2.02
CA VAL A 125 4.47 -14.81 -2.31
C VAL A 125 4.13 -16.28 -2.15
N SER A 126 4.94 -17.16 -2.74
CA SER A 126 4.73 -18.61 -2.68
C SER A 126 4.80 -19.18 -1.28
N GLU A 127 5.84 -18.80 -0.52
CA GLU A 127 6.05 -19.24 0.86
C GLU A 127 4.93 -18.75 1.78
N SER A 128 4.54 -17.46 1.65
CA SER A 128 3.47 -16.88 2.46
C SER A 128 2.13 -17.58 2.23
N ILE A 129 1.76 -17.81 0.95
CA ILE A 129 0.49 -18.47 0.61
C ILE A 129 0.52 -19.94 1.07
N ARG A 130 1.55 -20.71 0.69
CA ARG A 130 1.63 -22.14 1.01
C ARG A 130 1.79 -22.42 2.51
N GLY A 131 2.39 -21.50 3.25
CA GLY A 131 2.53 -21.61 4.71
C GLY A 131 1.19 -21.63 5.46
N VAL A 132 0.13 -21.06 4.86
CA VAL A 132 -1.23 -20.99 5.45
C VAL A 132 -2.23 -21.81 4.63
N PHE A 133 -2.06 -21.89 3.32
CA PHE A 133 -2.94 -22.58 2.36
C PHE A 133 -2.13 -23.60 1.54
N PRO A 134 -1.68 -24.71 2.14
CA PRO A 134 -0.79 -25.68 1.47
C PRO A 134 -1.43 -26.39 0.28
N GLU A 135 -2.74 -26.34 0.14
CA GLU A 135 -3.50 -26.88 -0.98
C GLU A 135 -3.37 -26.04 -2.26
N VAL A 136 -2.86 -24.82 -2.20
CA VAL A 136 -2.61 -23.96 -3.37
C VAL A 136 -1.26 -24.33 -3.98
N ILE A 137 -1.28 -25.20 -4.99
CA ILE A 137 -0.06 -25.76 -5.60
C ILE A 137 0.65 -24.73 -6.47
N ASP A 138 -0.09 -24.06 -7.36
CA ASP A 138 0.45 -23.06 -8.27
C ASP A 138 0.21 -21.64 -7.74
N THR A 139 1.28 -21.01 -7.29
CA THR A 139 1.32 -19.65 -6.75
C THR A 139 2.09 -18.68 -7.67
N THR A 140 2.32 -19.08 -8.93
CA THR A 140 3.06 -18.27 -9.91
C THR A 140 2.28 -17.01 -10.24
N VAL A 141 2.93 -15.86 -10.06
CA VAL A 141 2.42 -14.55 -10.45
C VAL A 141 2.76 -14.32 -11.92
N GLU A 142 1.73 -14.05 -12.72
CA GLU A 142 1.88 -13.86 -14.17
C GLU A 142 2.22 -12.41 -14.54
N ARG A 143 1.69 -11.44 -13.78
CA ARG A 143 1.83 -10.01 -14.09
C ARG A 143 2.37 -9.23 -12.90
N TRP A 144 3.48 -8.56 -13.13
CA TRP A 144 4.10 -7.62 -12.21
C TRP A 144 3.89 -6.20 -12.75
N VAL A 145 3.34 -5.32 -11.95
CA VAL A 145 2.98 -3.95 -12.32
C VAL A 145 3.40 -2.99 -11.21
N PRO A 146 3.61 -1.70 -11.50
CA PRO A 146 3.77 -0.70 -10.45
C PRO A 146 2.58 -0.70 -9.48
N ALA A 147 2.89 -0.75 -8.20
CA ALA A 147 1.95 -0.74 -7.09
C ALA A 147 2.44 0.23 -6.01
N HIS A 148 1.53 0.76 -5.21
CA HIS A 148 1.86 1.57 -4.03
C HIS A 148 2.52 0.72 -2.94
N ALA A 149 2.09 -0.52 -2.82
CA ALA A 149 2.58 -1.59 -1.95
C ALA A 149 2.32 -1.39 -0.43
N ASP A 150 1.90 -0.20 -0.02
CA ASP A 150 1.37 0.10 1.33
C ASP A 150 0.02 0.82 1.23
N LEU A 151 -0.86 0.34 0.33
CA LEU A 151 -2.17 0.95 0.12
C LEU A 151 -3.11 0.62 1.28
N ASN A 152 -3.35 1.62 2.11
CA ASN A 152 -4.26 1.54 3.25
C ASN A 152 -4.93 2.92 3.48
N TRP A 153 -5.92 2.97 4.37
CA TRP A 153 -6.72 4.17 4.59
C TRP A 153 -5.94 5.35 5.18
N ALA A 154 -4.83 5.09 5.87
CA ALA A 154 -3.96 6.15 6.41
C ALA A 154 -3.11 6.85 5.34
N ASN A 155 -3.00 6.29 4.14
CA ASN A 155 -2.18 6.78 3.03
C ASN A 155 -3.01 7.41 1.90
N MET A 156 -4.27 7.73 2.18
CA MET A 156 -5.19 8.42 1.27
C MET A 156 -5.88 9.60 1.95
N SER A 157 -6.22 10.64 1.18
CA SER A 157 -6.92 11.83 1.68
C SER A 157 -8.38 11.90 1.21
N ALA A 158 -9.20 12.62 2.01
CA ALA A 158 -10.57 13.01 1.69
C ALA A 158 -10.84 14.45 2.20
N PRO A 159 -11.81 15.20 1.63
CA PRO A 159 -12.73 14.84 0.55
C PRO A 159 -12.05 14.75 -0.84
N GLY A 160 -10.95 15.47 -1.06
CA GLY A 160 -10.15 15.34 -2.28
C GLY A 160 -9.25 14.11 -2.21
N PHE A 161 -9.31 13.25 -3.23
CA PHE A 161 -8.48 12.06 -3.30
C PHE A 161 -7.02 12.39 -3.61
N SER A 162 -6.10 11.81 -2.85
CA SER A 162 -4.67 11.79 -3.14
C SER A 162 -4.00 10.61 -2.45
N LEU A 163 -3.04 9.98 -3.12
CA LEU A 163 -2.14 8.96 -2.55
C LEU A 163 -0.87 9.61 -2.01
N PHE A 164 -0.40 9.15 -0.86
CA PHE A 164 0.85 9.63 -0.27
C PHE A 164 1.53 8.52 0.55
N ASP A 165 2.72 8.79 1.08
CA ASP A 165 3.59 7.82 1.76
C ASP A 165 4.16 6.74 0.80
N TRP A 166 4.86 7.21 -0.23
CA TRP A 166 5.41 6.44 -1.35
C TRP A 166 6.73 5.72 -1.03
N GLU A 167 6.97 5.28 0.20
CA GLU A 167 8.26 4.65 0.55
C GLU A 167 8.41 3.28 -0.11
N ASP A 168 7.35 2.48 -0.13
CA ASP A 168 7.35 1.07 -0.47
C ASP A 168 6.98 0.75 -1.93
N TRP A 169 6.66 1.78 -2.73
CA TRP A 169 6.17 1.59 -4.09
C TRP A 169 7.21 0.98 -5.05
N GLY A 170 6.75 0.19 -5.99
CA GLY A 170 7.55 -0.44 -7.01
C GLY A 170 6.76 -1.49 -7.78
N ASN A 171 7.43 -2.30 -8.61
CA ASN A 171 6.81 -3.45 -9.25
C ASN A 171 6.42 -4.49 -8.20
N GLY A 172 5.15 -4.82 -8.16
CA GLY A 172 4.55 -5.87 -7.34
C GLY A 172 3.58 -6.70 -8.16
N PRO A 173 3.07 -7.82 -7.62
CA PRO A 173 2.04 -8.62 -8.29
C PRO A 173 0.79 -7.79 -8.58
N ARG A 174 0.18 -7.97 -9.75
CA ARG A 174 -1.11 -7.34 -10.05
C ARG A 174 -2.14 -7.69 -8.97
N GLY A 175 -2.89 -6.68 -8.52
CA GLY A 175 -3.88 -6.83 -7.48
C GLY A 175 -3.36 -6.69 -6.05
N LEU A 176 -2.05 -6.47 -5.84
CA LEU A 176 -1.48 -6.25 -4.51
C LEU A 176 -2.17 -5.10 -3.77
N ASP A 177 -2.25 -3.92 -4.40
CA ASP A 177 -2.87 -2.74 -3.78
C ASP A 177 -4.36 -2.96 -3.49
N ALA A 178 -5.10 -3.55 -4.44
CA ALA A 178 -6.51 -3.86 -4.26
C ALA A 178 -6.73 -4.82 -3.06
N ALA A 179 -5.93 -5.88 -2.97
CA ALA A 179 -6.01 -6.85 -1.88
C ALA A 179 -5.61 -6.24 -0.54
N THR A 180 -4.57 -5.39 -0.50
CA THR A 180 -4.11 -4.74 0.73
C THR A 180 -5.18 -3.78 1.26
N LEU A 181 -5.77 -2.93 0.39
CA LEU A 181 -6.85 -2.03 0.80
C LEU A 181 -8.09 -2.79 1.24
N TRP A 182 -8.48 -3.85 0.51
CA TRP A 182 -9.57 -4.72 0.93
C TRP A 182 -9.33 -5.32 2.32
N ALA A 183 -8.14 -5.84 2.58
CA ALA A 183 -7.77 -6.38 3.89
C ALA A 183 -7.83 -5.31 5.00
N ALA A 184 -7.47 -4.07 4.69
CA ALA A 184 -7.60 -2.92 5.59
C ALA A 184 -9.06 -2.50 5.84
N SER A 185 -9.99 -2.97 5.00
CA SER A 185 -11.42 -2.65 5.07
C SER A 185 -12.27 -3.75 5.74
N LEU A 186 -11.72 -4.92 6.03
CA LEU A 186 -12.47 -6.10 6.49
C LEU A 186 -13.21 -5.93 7.82
N ALA A 187 -12.80 -4.99 8.66
CA ALA A 187 -13.52 -4.66 9.89
C ALA A 187 -14.87 -3.95 9.61
N VAL A 188 -15.07 -3.45 8.38
CA VAL A 188 -16.28 -2.76 7.91
C VAL A 188 -16.77 -3.47 6.65
N PRO A 189 -17.67 -4.47 6.72
CA PRO A 189 -18.03 -5.33 5.58
C PRO A 189 -18.51 -4.56 4.35
N VAL A 190 -19.33 -3.53 4.51
CA VAL A 190 -19.84 -2.71 3.42
C VAL A 190 -18.70 -1.99 2.67
N LEU A 191 -17.67 -1.56 3.37
CA LEU A 191 -16.49 -0.93 2.80
C LEU A 191 -15.62 -1.95 2.05
N ALA A 192 -15.44 -3.14 2.61
CA ALA A 192 -14.71 -4.23 1.94
C ALA A 192 -15.41 -4.65 0.63
N ASP A 193 -16.74 -4.73 0.63
CA ASP A 193 -17.54 -5.03 -0.56
C ASP A 193 -17.43 -3.89 -1.60
N ARG A 194 -17.42 -2.63 -1.15
CA ARG A 194 -17.21 -1.48 -2.04
C ARG A 194 -15.83 -1.54 -2.71
N VAL A 195 -14.75 -1.76 -1.96
CA VAL A 195 -13.39 -1.91 -2.52
C VAL A 195 -13.35 -3.03 -3.57
N ARG A 196 -13.98 -4.16 -3.29
CA ARG A 196 -14.05 -5.28 -4.26
C ARG A 196 -14.81 -4.91 -5.52
N SER A 197 -15.91 -4.18 -5.39
CA SER A 197 -16.69 -3.70 -6.53
C SER A 197 -15.90 -2.75 -7.42
N GLU A 198 -15.20 -1.78 -6.80
CA GLU A 198 -14.38 -0.80 -7.51
C GLU A 198 -13.18 -1.44 -8.23
N ARG A 199 -12.60 -2.50 -7.63
CA ARG A 199 -11.42 -3.20 -8.16
C ARG A 199 -11.73 -4.62 -8.66
N ARG A 200 -12.96 -4.86 -9.14
CA ARG A 200 -13.43 -6.19 -9.57
C ARG A 200 -12.52 -6.87 -10.57
N ASP A 201 -11.88 -6.11 -11.48
CA ASP A 201 -11.01 -6.67 -12.52
C ASP A 201 -9.67 -7.19 -11.94
N ASP A 202 -9.21 -6.57 -10.85
CA ASP A 202 -8.04 -7.06 -10.12
C ASP A 202 -8.42 -8.34 -9.36
N PHE A 203 -9.49 -8.33 -8.56
CA PHE A 203 -9.95 -9.50 -7.79
C PHE A 203 -10.39 -10.67 -8.69
N GLY A 204 -10.91 -10.38 -9.88
CA GLY A 204 -11.28 -11.38 -10.88
C GLY A 204 -10.08 -12.07 -11.54
N SER A 205 -8.92 -11.41 -11.57
CA SER A 205 -7.71 -11.98 -12.16
C SER A 205 -7.11 -13.09 -11.29
N ARG A 206 -6.34 -13.97 -11.92
CA ARG A 206 -5.60 -15.03 -11.20
C ARG A 206 -4.64 -14.42 -10.17
N ASP A 207 -3.84 -13.42 -10.57
CA ASP A 207 -2.89 -12.77 -9.68
C ASP A 207 -3.60 -12.05 -8.52
N GLY A 208 -4.73 -11.39 -8.75
CA GLY A 208 -5.51 -10.77 -7.69
C GLY A 208 -6.09 -11.78 -6.69
N LYS A 209 -6.46 -12.99 -7.14
CA LYS A 209 -6.83 -14.10 -6.26
C LYS A 209 -5.63 -14.54 -5.40
N LEU A 210 -4.43 -14.64 -5.99
CA LEU A 210 -3.20 -14.93 -5.24
C LEU A 210 -2.88 -13.82 -4.23
N MET A 211 -3.04 -12.55 -4.61
CA MET A 211 -2.81 -11.43 -3.69
C MET A 211 -3.85 -11.40 -2.56
N THR A 212 -5.10 -11.79 -2.83
CA THR A 212 -6.10 -11.99 -1.77
C THR A 212 -5.65 -13.05 -0.77
N LEU A 213 -5.13 -14.19 -1.24
CA LEU A 213 -4.57 -15.21 -0.33
C LEU A 213 -3.31 -14.74 0.39
N PHE A 214 -2.45 -13.97 -0.28
CA PHE A 214 -1.24 -13.41 0.32
C PHE A 214 -1.56 -12.49 1.51
N VAL A 215 -2.54 -11.59 1.37
CA VAL A 215 -2.95 -10.72 2.48
C VAL A 215 -3.74 -11.48 3.55
N CYS A 216 -4.56 -12.48 3.17
CA CYS A 216 -5.21 -13.38 4.12
C CYS A 216 -4.17 -14.17 4.93
N ALA A 217 -3.08 -14.62 4.31
CA ALA A 217 -2.01 -15.33 5.01
C ALA A 217 -1.33 -14.46 6.09
N LYS A 218 -1.21 -13.15 5.86
CA LYS A 218 -0.71 -12.21 6.87
C LYS A 218 -1.67 -12.08 8.07
N ILE A 219 -2.98 -12.11 7.82
CA ILE A 219 -4.01 -11.99 8.86
C ILE A 219 -4.20 -13.30 9.63
N LEU A 220 -4.07 -14.45 8.97
CA LEU A 220 -4.39 -15.78 9.52
C LEU A 220 -3.15 -16.58 9.95
N GLY A 221 -1.96 -16.13 9.58
CA GLY A 221 -0.69 -16.83 9.80
C GLY A 221 -0.23 -16.83 11.27
N PRO A 222 0.97 -17.35 11.54
CA PRO A 222 1.48 -17.53 12.91
C PRO A 222 1.60 -16.25 13.74
N GLY A 223 1.65 -15.08 13.11
CA GLY A 223 1.66 -13.75 13.76
C GLY A 223 0.28 -13.14 13.98
N ALA A 224 -0.81 -13.88 13.70
CA ALA A 224 -2.18 -13.36 13.83
C ALA A 224 -2.51 -12.99 15.29
N HIS A 225 -3.05 -11.78 15.49
CA HIS A 225 -3.56 -11.37 16.79
C HIS A 225 -4.96 -11.98 16.97
N PRO A 226 -5.24 -12.77 18.04
CA PRO A 226 -6.51 -13.49 18.18
C PRO A 226 -7.76 -12.62 18.16
N GLU A 227 -7.63 -11.35 18.56
CA GLU A 227 -8.73 -10.37 18.62
C GLU A 227 -8.83 -9.51 17.35
N ASP A 228 -8.08 -9.82 16.28
CA ASP A 228 -8.17 -9.06 15.03
C ASP A 228 -9.56 -9.25 14.41
N PRO A 229 -10.37 -8.18 14.28
CA PRO A 229 -11.74 -8.27 13.78
C PRO A 229 -11.83 -8.78 12.33
N ARG A 230 -10.72 -8.79 11.60
CA ARG A 230 -10.64 -9.19 10.20
C ARG A 230 -10.57 -10.73 10.00
N ILE A 231 -10.22 -11.49 11.03
CA ILE A 231 -9.95 -12.94 10.94
C ILE A 231 -11.11 -13.71 10.31
N GLY A 232 -12.33 -13.46 10.76
CA GLY A 232 -13.51 -14.18 10.25
C GLY A 232 -13.73 -13.97 8.75
N ALA A 233 -13.72 -12.72 8.33
CA ALA A 233 -13.90 -12.35 6.93
C ALA A 233 -12.73 -12.80 6.04
N ALA A 234 -11.49 -12.70 6.52
CA ALA A 234 -10.31 -13.17 5.81
C ALA A 234 -10.35 -14.70 5.59
N ARG A 235 -10.77 -15.47 6.59
CA ARG A 235 -10.92 -16.93 6.48
C ARG A 235 -11.97 -17.32 5.46
N GLN A 236 -13.16 -16.74 5.55
CA GLN A 236 -14.25 -17.00 4.60
C GLN A 236 -13.84 -16.69 3.16
N MET A 237 -13.16 -15.57 2.95
CA MET A 237 -12.68 -15.18 1.62
C MET A 237 -11.60 -16.13 1.10
N ALA A 238 -10.65 -16.51 1.96
CA ALA A 238 -9.59 -17.44 1.56
C ALA A 238 -10.16 -18.79 1.12
N GLU A 239 -11.13 -19.33 1.84
CA GLU A 239 -11.83 -20.59 1.47
C GLU A 239 -12.48 -20.48 0.08
N GLN A 240 -13.16 -19.36 -0.21
CA GLN A 240 -13.78 -19.11 -1.52
C GLN A 240 -12.74 -19.03 -2.64
N VAL A 241 -11.64 -18.30 -2.40
CA VAL A 241 -10.59 -18.12 -3.40
C VAL A 241 -9.85 -19.44 -3.69
N VAL A 242 -9.52 -20.21 -2.63
CA VAL A 242 -8.90 -21.54 -2.77
C VAL A 242 -9.79 -22.46 -3.59
N ALA A 243 -11.09 -22.53 -3.28
CA ALA A 243 -12.03 -23.33 -4.07
C ALA A 243 -12.07 -22.90 -5.55
N GLY A 244 -12.09 -21.59 -5.81
CA GLY A 244 -12.10 -21.05 -7.18
C GLY A 244 -10.80 -21.23 -7.96
N LEU A 245 -9.65 -21.39 -7.30
CA LEU A 245 -8.36 -21.67 -7.95
C LEU A 245 -8.20 -23.17 -8.31
N ARG A 246 -8.96 -24.07 -7.65
CA ARG A 246 -8.94 -25.51 -7.94
C ARG A 246 -9.79 -25.91 -9.14
N THR A 247 -10.77 -25.08 -9.49
CA THR A 247 -11.76 -25.39 -10.54
C THR A 247 -11.47 -24.70 -11.87
N GLY A 248 -10.50 -23.84 -11.96
CA GLY A 248 -10.06 -23.13 -13.17
C GLY A 248 -8.65 -23.47 -13.58
#